data_e2e13322ff48bb9d39df9a7cd3d2a3f3
#
_entry.id   e2e13322ff48bb9d39df9a7cd3d2a3f3
#
_cell.length_a   1.000
_cell.length_b   1.000
_cell.length_c   1.000
_cell.angle_alpha   90.00
_cell.angle_beta   90.00
_cell.angle_gamma   90.00
#
_symmetry.space_group_name_H-M   'P 1'
#
loop_
_entity.id
_entity.type
_entity.pdbx_description
1 polymer ?
#
loop_
_entity_poly.entity_id
_entity_poly.type
_entity_poly.pdbx_seq_one_letter_code
_entity_poly.pdbx_strand_id
1 'polypeptide(L)'
;MEGYKIFIGNKDNFENNYGFQFEEGKIYETDQEIFPKKTGFHFAKRLEDTLRYGNAREEDVIICKVTALGKIIEYEDEYYGYYDLYVTDKIKIDKILTREDIISYALALPEYRLERFIQTMKLSDEEVKLFMGKSSLIDKYILFYHYNDKNVFNTQYKGR
;
A
#
# COMPACT_ATOMS: atom_id res chain seq x y z
N MET A 1 9.06 2.58 16.39
CA MET A 1 8.97 3.23 15.07
C MET A 1 7.61 2.96 14.47
N GLU A 2 6.94 3.99 14.05
CA GLU A 2 5.64 3.89 13.41
C GLU A 2 5.78 3.78 11.88
N GLY A 3 4.82 3.12 11.25
CA GLY A 3 4.77 2.97 9.81
C GLY A 3 3.46 2.38 9.35
N TYR A 4 3.48 1.81 8.15
CA TYR A 4 2.31 1.21 7.51
C TYR A 4 2.64 -0.19 7.01
N LYS A 5 1.68 -1.08 7.12
CA LYS A 5 1.78 -2.44 6.61
C LYS A 5 0.54 -2.81 5.82
N ILE A 6 0.76 -3.44 4.67
CA ILE A 6 -0.30 -3.94 3.80
C ILE A 6 -0.47 -5.45 3.99
N PHE A 7 -1.71 -5.90 3.92
CA PHE A 7 -2.10 -7.32 3.92
C PHE A 7 -3.04 -7.58 2.76
N ILE A 8 -3.00 -8.79 2.24
CA ILE A 8 -3.95 -9.26 1.24
C ILE A 8 -5.13 -9.88 1.97
N GLY A 9 -6.37 -9.52 1.56
CA GLY A 9 -7.59 -10.04 2.17
C GLY A 9 -8.55 -8.94 2.62
N ASN A 10 -9.47 -9.31 3.49
CA ASN A 10 -10.49 -8.42 4.03
C ASN A 10 -10.35 -8.29 5.56
N LYS A 11 -11.16 -7.42 6.17
CA LYS A 11 -11.10 -7.11 7.61
C LYS A 11 -11.17 -8.33 8.53
N ASP A 12 -11.88 -9.37 8.10
CA ASP A 12 -12.20 -10.52 8.94
C ASP A 12 -11.17 -11.64 8.79
N ASN A 13 -10.39 -11.60 7.71
CA ASN A 13 -9.45 -12.66 7.40
C ASN A 13 -8.26 -12.09 6.61
N PHE A 14 -7.32 -11.49 7.32
CA PHE A 14 -6.07 -11.05 6.72
C PHE A 14 -4.88 -11.67 7.45
N GLU A 15 -3.98 -12.19 6.67
CA GLU A 15 -2.78 -12.87 7.16
C GLU A 15 -1.57 -12.49 6.30
N ASN A 16 -0.40 -12.67 6.85
CA ASN A 16 0.82 -12.60 6.06
C ASN A 16 1.18 -13.98 5.50
N ASN A 17 2.26 -14.05 4.73
CA ASN A 17 2.78 -15.30 4.16
C ASN A 17 3.22 -16.35 5.19
N TYR A 18 3.20 -16.00 6.48
CA TYR A 18 3.58 -16.88 7.58
C TYR A 18 2.37 -17.49 8.33
N GLY A 19 1.15 -17.23 7.86
CA GLY A 19 -0.06 -17.76 8.47
C GLY A 19 -0.49 -17.06 9.76
N PHE A 20 0.05 -15.90 10.07
CA PHE A 20 -0.44 -15.09 11.19
C PHE A 20 -1.77 -14.44 10.84
N GLN A 21 -2.75 -14.61 11.70
CA GLN A 21 -3.99 -13.86 11.68
C GLN A 21 -3.78 -12.56 12.47
N PHE A 22 -4.02 -11.42 11.83
CA PHE A 22 -3.77 -10.12 12.44
C PHE A 22 -5.06 -9.48 12.95
N GLU A 23 -4.98 -8.83 14.10
CA GLU A 23 -6.09 -8.10 14.71
C GLU A 23 -5.63 -6.73 15.20
N GLU A 24 -6.50 -5.74 15.09
CA GLU A 24 -6.24 -4.39 15.61
C GLU A 24 -5.96 -4.43 17.11
N GLY A 25 -4.96 -3.69 17.52
CA GLY A 25 -4.55 -3.55 18.92
C GLY A 25 -3.61 -4.65 19.43
N LYS A 26 -3.39 -5.71 18.66
CA LYS A 26 -2.55 -6.84 19.09
C LYS A 26 -1.09 -6.71 18.66
N ILE A 27 -0.24 -7.39 19.40
CA ILE A 27 1.21 -7.48 19.19
C ILE A 27 1.55 -8.87 18.67
N TYR A 28 2.40 -8.94 17.67
CA TYR A 28 2.89 -10.18 17.05
C TYR A 28 4.41 -10.20 17.08
N GLU A 29 4.97 -11.35 17.34
CA GLU A 29 6.41 -11.55 17.45
C GLU A 29 6.82 -12.84 16.76
N THR A 30 7.99 -12.85 16.15
CA THR A 30 8.64 -14.04 15.61
C THR A 30 10.01 -14.21 16.25
N ASP A 31 10.39 -15.46 16.51
CA ASP A 31 11.72 -15.83 16.99
C ASP A 31 12.70 -16.13 15.85
N GLN A 32 12.20 -16.10 14.60
CA GLN A 32 13.04 -16.26 13.43
C GLN A 32 13.94 -15.05 13.23
N GLU A 33 15.14 -15.28 12.71
CA GLU A 33 16.03 -14.21 12.31
C GLU A 33 15.40 -13.42 11.17
N ILE A 34 15.39 -12.09 11.30
CA ILE A 34 14.77 -11.21 10.30
C ILE A 34 15.74 -10.88 9.17
N PHE A 35 15.22 -10.95 7.95
CA PHE A 35 15.96 -10.59 6.72
C PHE A 35 15.09 -9.76 5.79
N PRO A 36 15.63 -8.67 5.21
CA PRO A 36 14.93 -7.92 4.19
C PRO A 36 14.44 -8.82 3.05
N LYS A 37 13.18 -8.64 2.63
CA LYS A 37 12.51 -9.37 1.55
C LYS A 37 12.29 -10.87 1.82
N LYS A 38 12.60 -11.36 3.01
CA LYS A 38 12.49 -12.80 3.34
C LYS A 38 11.67 -13.07 4.60
N THR A 39 12.22 -12.76 5.77
CA THR A 39 11.63 -13.12 7.07
C THR A 39 11.43 -11.91 7.94
N GLY A 40 10.35 -11.93 8.73
CA GLY A 40 9.95 -10.89 9.64
C GLY A 40 8.73 -10.10 9.16
N PHE A 41 8.35 -9.12 9.92
CA PHE A 41 7.22 -8.24 9.60
C PHE A 41 7.73 -7.05 8.81
N HIS A 42 7.45 -7.05 7.51
CA HIS A 42 7.84 -5.98 6.60
C HIS A 42 6.83 -4.84 6.65
N PHE A 43 7.33 -3.63 6.70
CA PHE A 43 6.51 -2.42 6.70
C PHE A 43 7.27 -1.26 6.06
N ALA A 44 6.58 -0.17 5.78
CA ALA A 44 7.16 1.03 5.22
C ALA A 44 6.84 2.24 6.09
N LYS A 45 7.68 3.24 6.04
CA LYS A 45 7.45 4.51 6.75
C LYS A 45 6.24 5.26 6.19
N ARG A 46 6.00 5.13 4.88
CA ARG A 46 4.93 5.82 4.16
C ARG A 46 3.90 4.82 3.65
N LEU A 47 2.63 5.22 3.66
CA LEU A 47 1.54 4.38 3.19
C LEU A 47 1.74 3.96 1.73
N GLU A 48 2.06 4.89 0.85
CA GLU A 48 2.25 4.61 -0.57
C GLU A 48 3.40 3.65 -0.86
N ASP A 49 4.39 3.60 0.00
CA ASP A 49 5.52 2.68 -0.16
C ASP A 49 5.18 1.27 0.32
N THR A 50 4.23 1.11 1.24
CA THR A 50 3.79 -0.23 1.65
C THR A 50 2.99 -0.94 0.56
N LEU A 51 2.43 -0.21 -0.40
CA LEU A 51 1.69 -0.78 -1.54
C LEU A 51 2.57 -1.69 -2.41
N ARG A 52 3.89 -1.56 -2.30
CA ARG A 52 4.85 -2.46 -2.93
C ARG A 52 4.69 -3.92 -2.51
N TYR A 53 4.28 -4.16 -1.27
CA TYR A 53 4.17 -5.50 -0.71
C TYR A 53 2.88 -6.23 -1.05
N GLY A 54 1.97 -5.60 -1.77
CA GLY A 54 0.71 -6.19 -2.18
C GLY A 54 0.29 -5.71 -3.55
N ASN A 55 -0.64 -6.43 -4.16
CA ASN A 55 -1.20 -6.05 -5.46
C ASN A 55 -2.50 -5.28 -5.27
N ALA A 56 -2.39 -4.04 -4.80
CA ALA A 56 -3.53 -3.18 -4.48
C ALA A 56 -4.36 -2.74 -5.70
N ARG A 57 -3.90 -3.03 -6.90
CA ARG A 57 -4.67 -2.78 -8.13
C ARG A 57 -5.62 -3.94 -8.48
N GLU A 58 -5.26 -5.15 -8.12
CA GLU A 58 -6.00 -6.35 -8.54
C GLU A 58 -6.63 -7.11 -7.38
N GLU A 59 -6.11 -6.93 -6.18
CA GLU A 59 -6.54 -7.68 -5.00
C GLU A 59 -7.12 -6.75 -3.93
N ASP A 60 -8.04 -7.29 -3.15
CA ASP A 60 -8.48 -6.62 -1.92
C ASP A 60 -7.33 -6.59 -0.93
N VAL A 61 -7.05 -5.42 -0.41
CA VAL A 61 -5.96 -5.22 0.54
C VAL A 61 -6.44 -4.48 1.77
N ILE A 62 -5.76 -4.74 2.87
CA ILE A 62 -5.92 -4.02 4.13
C ILE A 62 -4.62 -3.30 4.41
N ILE A 63 -4.73 -2.03 4.79
CA ILE A 63 -3.58 -1.23 5.21
C ILE A 63 -3.78 -0.85 6.66
N CYS A 64 -2.74 -1.10 7.45
CA CYS A 64 -2.75 -0.79 8.88
C CYS A 64 -1.65 0.22 9.22
N LYS A 65 -1.95 1.08 10.20
CA LYS A 65 -0.89 1.73 10.97
C LYS A 65 -0.28 0.70 11.90
N VAL A 66 1.03 0.69 11.98
CA VAL A 66 1.78 -0.27 12.78
C VAL A 66 2.88 0.42 13.59
N THR A 67 3.31 -0.22 14.66
CA THR A 67 4.48 0.18 15.43
C THR A 67 5.42 -1.00 15.56
N ALA A 68 6.65 -0.84 15.10
CA ALA A 68 7.71 -1.81 15.33
C ALA A 68 8.22 -1.68 16.77
N LEU A 69 8.20 -2.78 17.52
CA LEU A 69 8.56 -2.84 18.95
C LEU A 69 9.83 -3.61 19.21
N GLY A 70 10.35 -4.33 18.24
CA GLY A 70 11.51 -5.17 18.35
C GLY A 70 12.72 -4.65 17.59
N LYS A 71 13.56 -5.59 17.16
CA LYS A 71 14.69 -5.32 16.30
C LYS A 71 14.20 -4.83 14.94
N ILE A 72 14.88 -3.85 14.34
CA ILE A 72 14.51 -3.26 13.07
C ILE A 72 15.71 -3.28 12.14
N ILE A 73 15.49 -3.70 10.89
CA ILE A 73 16.45 -3.56 9.80
C ILE A 73 15.82 -2.65 8.74
N GLU A 74 16.53 -1.58 8.41
CA GLU A 74 16.18 -0.69 7.29
C GLU A 74 16.78 -1.22 5.99
N TYR A 75 16.03 -1.11 4.88
CA TYR A 75 16.55 -1.47 3.57
C TYR A 75 15.87 -0.66 2.46
N GLU A 76 16.39 -0.78 1.26
CA GLU A 76 15.94 -0.07 0.07
C GLU A 76 15.65 -1.07 -1.04
N ASP A 77 14.78 -0.69 -1.94
CA ASP A 77 14.53 -1.38 -3.19
C ASP A 77 14.79 -0.40 -4.36
N GLU A 78 16.04 -0.21 -4.68
CA GLU A 78 16.49 0.77 -5.68
C GLU A 78 15.90 0.51 -7.07
N TYR A 79 15.74 -0.75 -7.45
CA TYR A 79 15.20 -1.12 -8.77
C TYR A 79 13.79 -0.57 -8.99
N TYR A 80 12.95 -0.60 -7.94
CA TYR A 80 11.60 -0.06 -7.99
C TYR A 80 11.48 1.34 -7.39
N GLY A 81 12.56 1.93 -6.93
CA GLY A 81 12.59 3.26 -6.35
C GLY A 81 11.91 3.39 -4.99
N TYR A 82 11.93 2.34 -4.19
CA TYR A 82 11.39 2.35 -2.83
C TYR A 82 12.50 2.52 -1.79
N TYR A 83 12.29 3.46 -0.92
CA TYR A 83 13.17 3.80 0.18
C TYR A 83 12.39 3.75 1.50
N ASP A 84 13.09 3.83 2.63
CA ASP A 84 12.46 3.79 3.95
C ASP A 84 11.58 2.53 4.14
N LEU A 85 12.11 1.38 3.74
CA LEU A 85 11.52 0.08 3.97
C LEU A 85 12.16 -0.58 5.18
N TYR A 86 11.37 -1.31 5.96
CA TYR A 86 11.81 -1.89 7.22
C TYR A 86 11.29 -3.31 7.39
N VAL A 87 12.02 -4.08 8.19
CA VAL A 87 11.57 -5.36 8.70
C VAL A 87 11.84 -5.43 10.20
N THR A 88 10.91 -5.98 10.95
CA THR A 88 11.01 -6.15 12.41
C THR A 88 10.61 -7.55 12.84
N ASP A 89 11.09 -7.99 13.98
CA ASP A 89 10.69 -9.25 14.61
C ASP A 89 9.48 -9.09 15.55
N LYS A 90 9.07 -7.85 15.86
CA LYS A 90 7.94 -7.59 16.74
C LYS A 90 7.17 -6.35 16.28
N ILE A 91 5.87 -6.52 16.06
CA ILE A 91 5.01 -5.49 15.52
C ILE A 91 3.67 -5.41 16.25
N LYS A 92 3.19 -4.20 16.44
CA LYS A 92 1.82 -3.93 16.91
C LYS A 92 0.98 -3.42 15.77
N ILE A 93 -0.22 -3.96 15.62
CA ILE A 93 -1.22 -3.43 14.70
C ILE A 93 -1.99 -2.34 15.43
N ASP A 94 -1.68 -1.08 15.18
CA ASP A 94 -2.28 0.04 15.90
C ASP A 94 -3.69 0.33 15.42
N LYS A 95 -3.91 0.35 14.11
CA LYS A 95 -5.21 0.68 13.52
C LYS A 95 -5.33 0.07 12.12
N ILE A 96 -6.46 -0.56 11.88
CA ILE A 96 -6.88 -0.92 10.52
C ILE A 96 -7.47 0.33 9.88
N LEU A 97 -6.86 0.80 8.78
CA LEU A 97 -7.32 2.01 8.10
C LEU A 97 -8.61 1.74 7.33
N THR A 98 -9.56 2.67 7.46
CA THR A 98 -10.74 2.69 6.60
C THR A 98 -10.36 3.20 5.22
N ARG A 99 -11.22 2.96 4.22
CA ARG A 99 -11.01 3.52 2.89
C ARG A 99 -10.94 5.06 2.94
N GLU A 100 -11.77 5.67 3.77
CA GLU A 100 -11.76 7.12 3.99
C GLU A 100 -10.42 7.61 4.56
N ASP A 101 -9.85 6.90 5.53
CA ASP A 101 -8.52 7.21 6.08
C ASP A 101 -7.45 7.19 4.99
N ILE A 102 -7.47 6.18 4.12
CA ILE A 102 -6.50 6.02 3.04
C ILE A 102 -6.62 7.16 2.03
N ILE A 103 -7.83 7.49 1.61
CA ILE A 103 -8.07 8.58 0.65
C ILE A 103 -7.68 9.94 1.24
N SER A 104 -8.04 10.20 2.50
CA SER A 104 -7.64 11.44 3.19
C SER A 104 -6.13 11.60 3.29
N TYR A 105 -5.44 10.50 3.59
CA TYR A 105 -3.97 10.49 3.58
C TYR A 105 -3.42 10.86 2.19
N ALA A 106 -3.94 10.24 1.14
CA ALA A 106 -3.47 10.45 -0.23
C ALA A 106 -3.75 11.88 -0.72
N LEU A 107 -4.90 12.46 -0.36
CA LEU A 107 -5.25 13.83 -0.74
C LEU A 107 -4.28 14.87 -0.18
N ALA A 108 -3.60 14.57 0.92
CA ALA A 108 -2.61 15.45 1.54
C ALA A 108 -1.18 15.27 0.99
N LEU A 109 -0.97 14.31 0.08
CA LEU A 109 0.36 14.03 -0.46
C LEU A 109 0.81 15.08 -1.48
N PRO A 110 2.11 15.41 -1.51
CA PRO A 110 2.65 16.20 -2.61
C PRO A 110 2.57 15.41 -3.93
N GLU A 111 2.62 16.14 -5.05
CA GLU A 111 2.38 15.59 -6.38
C GLU A 111 3.22 14.34 -6.68
N TYR A 112 4.51 14.37 -6.42
CA TYR A 112 5.41 13.26 -6.74
C TYR A 112 5.13 11.98 -5.95
N ARG A 113 4.53 12.08 -4.76
CA ARG A 113 4.13 10.94 -3.94
C ARG A 113 2.70 10.49 -4.24
N LEU A 114 1.83 11.43 -4.55
CA LEU A 114 0.47 11.13 -5.01
C LEU A 114 0.49 10.35 -6.33
N GLU A 115 1.40 10.67 -7.21
CA GLU A 115 1.65 9.93 -8.44
C GLU A 115 1.84 8.43 -8.17
N ARG A 116 2.71 8.08 -7.24
CA ARG A 116 2.96 6.68 -6.85
C ARG A 116 1.70 6.01 -6.30
N PHE A 117 0.97 6.70 -5.45
CA PHE A 117 -0.29 6.20 -4.91
C PHE A 117 -1.30 5.87 -6.02
N ILE A 118 -1.47 6.77 -6.97
CA ILE A 118 -2.40 6.57 -8.11
C ILE A 118 -1.95 5.43 -9.01
N GLN A 119 -0.65 5.23 -9.20
CA GLN A 119 -0.12 4.11 -9.99
C GLN A 119 -0.39 2.75 -9.34
N THR A 120 -0.40 2.67 -8.03
CA THR A 120 -0.37 1.41 -7.29
C THR A 120 -1.67 1.04 -6.60
N MET A 121 -2.57 1.99 -6.39
CA MET A 121 -3.86 1.75 -5.71
C MET A 121 -5.01 1.77 -6.71
N LYS A 122 -5.85 0.74 -6.68
CA LYS A 122 -7.12 0.77 -7.40
C LYS A 122 -8.08 1.73 -6.70
N LEU A 123 -8.63 2.67 -7.46
CA LEU A 123 -9.59 3.66 -6.98
C LEU A 123 -10.95 3.44 -7.64
N SER A 124 -12.02 3.69 -6.91
CA SER A 124 -13.35 3.75 -7.49
C SER A 124 -13.50 5.02 -8.35
N ASP A 125 -14.52 5.06 -9.20
CA ASP A 125 -14.81 6.25 -10.01
C ASP A 125 -15.12 7.47 -9.12
N GLU A 126 -15.77 7.25 -7.99
CA GLU A 126 -16.05 8.31 -7.01
C GLU A 126 -14.77 8.83 -6.34
N GLU A 127 -13.86 7.93 -5.99
CA GLU A 127 -12.58 8.30 -5.39
C GLU A 127 -11.69 9.06 -6.38
N VAL A 128 -11.66 8.64 -7.65
CA VAL A 128 -10.92 9.31 -8.71
C VAL A 128 -11.32 10.77 -8.85
N LYS A 129 -12.60 11.09 -8.74
CA LYS A 129 -13.12 12.46 -8.82
C LYS A 129 -12.50 13.38 -7.76
N LEU A 130 -12.14 12.84 -6.60
CA LEU A 130 -11.51 13.61 -5.53
C LEU A 130 -10.09 14.07 -5.88
N PHE A 131 -9.41 13.35 -6.77
CA PHE A 131 -8.04 13.66 -7.20
C PHE A 131 -7.98 14.47 -8.49
N MET A 132 -9.05 14.50 -9.27
CA MET A 132 -9.10 15.28 -10.51
C MET A 132 -8.97 16.80 -10.24
N GLY A 133 -8.22 17.48 -11.10
CA GLY A 133 -8.02 18.91 -11.00
C GLY A 133 -6.92 19.38 -10.07
N LYS A 134 -6.21 18.46 -9.41
CA LYS A 134 -5.07 18.83 -8.53
C LYS A 134 -3.88 19.36 -9.33
N SER A 135 -3.57 18.73 -10.44
CA SER A 135 -2.57 19.19 -11.41
C SER A 135 -2.78 18.48 -12.74
N SER A 136 -2.19 19.03 -13.80
CA SER A 136 -2.22 18.40 -15.13
C SER A 136 -1.50 17.05 -15.15
N LEU A 137 -0.45 16.89 -14.35
CA LEU A 137 0.28 15.64 -14.25
C LEU A 137 -0.57 14.56 -13.57
N ILE A 138 -1.21 14.89 -12.47
CA ILE A 138 -2.11 13.95 -11.75
C ILE A 138 -3.28 13.54 -12.65
N ASP A 139 -3.88 14.48 -13.37
CA ASP A 139 -4.96 14.17 -14.32
C ASP A 139 -4.49 13.21 -15.42
N LYS A 140 -3.26 13.36 -15.93
CA LYS A 140 -2.67 12.42 -16.88
C LYS A 140 -2.48 11.02 -16.29
N TYR A 141 -2.01 10.92 -15.05
CA TYR A 141 -1.87 9.62 -14.36
C TYR A 141 -3.20 8.95 -14.13
N ILE A 142 -4.22 9.70 -13.73
CA ILE A 142 -5.58 9.19 -13.58
C ILE A 142 -6.11 8.65 -14.90
N LEU A 143 -5.96 9.41 -15.98
CA LEU A 143 -6.37 8.97 -17.31
C LEU A 143 -5.65 7.70 -17.72
N PHE A 144 -4.35 7.62 -17.48
CA PHE A 144 -3.54 6.46 -17.87
C PHE A 144 -3.87 5.23 -17.04
N TYR A 145 -3.91 5.34 -15.71
CA TYR A 145 -4.03 4.17 -14.83
C TYR A 145 -5.46 3.75 -14.53
N HIS A 146 -6.44 4.65 -14.62
CA HIS A 146 -7.83 4.35 -14.26
C HIS A 146 -8.79 4.37 -15.44
N TYR A 147 -8.61 5.28 -16.39
CA TYR A 147 -9.51 5.38 -17.54
C TYR A 147 -8.98 4.68 -18.77
N ASN A 148 -7.69 4.79 -19.08
CA ASN A 148 -7.13 4.13 -20.26
C ASN A 148 -7.07 2.61 -20.10
N ASP A 149 -6.81 2.09 -18.91
CA ASP A 149 -6.87 0.65 -18.67
C ASP A 149 -8.27 0.10 -18.98
N LYS A 150 -9.32 0.86 -18.69
CA LYS A 150 -10.70 0.50 -19.05
C LYS A 150 -11.00 0.73 -20.53
N ASN A 151 -10.46 1.78 -21.13
CA ASN A 151 -10.78 2.20 -22.50
C ASN A 151 -9.84 1.59 -23.55
N VAL A 152 -8.58 1.34 -23.23
CA VAL A 152 -7.64 0.65 -24.12
C VAL A 152 -8.12 -0.78 -24.38
N PHE A 153 -8.59 -1.46 -23.35
CA PHE A 153 -9.24 -2.77 -23.54
C PHE A 153 -10.46 -2.66 -24.46
N ASN A 154 -11.33 -1.71 -24.20
CA ASN A 154 -12.53 -1.52 -25.03
C ASN A 154 -12.22 -1.06 -26.45
N THR A 155 -11.20 -0.25 -26.67
CA THR A 155 -10.85 0.28 -27.99
C THR A 155 -10.03 -0.70 -28.82
N GLN A 156 -9.13 -1.44 -28.20
CA GLN A 156 -8.36 -2.48 -28.89
C GLN A 156 -9.24 -3.65 -29.34
N TYR A 157 -10.30 -3.96 -28.60
CA TYR A 157 -11.20 -5.07 -28.93
C TYR A 157 -12.42 -4.66 -29.74
N LYS A 158 -12.79 -3.38 -29.81
CA LYS A 158 -13.93 -2.88 -30.58
C LYS A 158 -13.61 -2.17 -31.88
N GLY A 159 -12.40 -1.69 -32.06
CA GLY A 159 -12.05 -0.83 -33.20
C GLY A 159 -10.90 -1.33 -34.07
N ARG A 160 -10.43 -2.48 -33.78
CA ARG A 160 -9.36 -3.13 -34.53
C ARG A 160 -9.67 -4.61 -34.71
#